data_1a95df53fa9861acb4ea71b2042e93dd
#
_entry.id   1a95df53fa9861acb4ea71b2042e93dd
#
_cell.length_a   1.000
_cell.length_b   1.000
_cell.length_c   1.000
_cell.angle_alpha   90.00
_cell.angle_beta   90.00
_cell.angle_gamma   90.00
#
_symmetry.space_group_name_H-M   'P 1'
#
loop_
_entity.id
_entity.type
_entity.pdbx_description
1 polymer ?
#
loop_
_entity_poly.entity_id
_entity_poly.type
_entity_poly.pdbx_seq_one_letter_code
_entity_poly.pdbx_strand_id
1 'polypeptide(L)'
;MQKILRIDPKDNLIVALRDLAQGDIIENEGQRIQLVTDVPAKHKFTREPVPVGGIVTLYGVPVGKAVAPLQSGERITVDNVVHYAAEVDLSDAVPYMWKAPDVSRWANRTFDGVIRPDGRVGTANYWLIIPLVFCENRNALKLRDALERTLGYAGDHLADFARSLVGGTGCAPAPRPFPHIDGIRAITHNGGCGGTAQDAWTLCRMLAAYADHPNVAGLTVFSLGCEKAQIGLFQEALRERNLGFDKPCILLRQQDWSSEVKMMEEAVRKTLAHFKNADLVERRPVPLSKLKLGVKCGGSDGFSGISANPAIGEVSDRVVTLGGGSALAEFPELCGVEANMISRCIRKEDKARFLELMRRYEAAANACGASISDNPSPGNIHDGLITDAIKSAGAAKKGGKAPISAVLDYAEPMPDAGLSLVCTPGNDVEHGTGLXXXXDRARGRGRKRGVVLHRLGDAHRKSHRARDQGGDQYGGGGTAQRPDRF
;
A
#
# COMPACT_ATOMS: atom_id res chain seq x y z
N MET A 1 -33.48 -3.95 -0.42
CA MET A 1 -32.03 -3.71 -0.51
C MET A 1 -31.81 -2.31 -1.11
N GLN A 2 -30.91 -1.53 -0.53
CA GLN A 2 -30.64 -0.15 -0.96
C GLN A 2 -30.12 -0.13 -2.41
N LYS A 3 -30.69 0.74 -3.24
CA LYS A 3 -30.35 0.83 -4.66
C LYS A 3 -29.24 1.84 -4.94
N ILE A 4 -29.15 2.87 -4.08
CA ILE A 4 -28.29 4.02 -4.30
C ILE A 4 -27.60 4.44 -2.99
N LEU A 5 -26.55 5.29 -3.11
CA LEU A 5 -25.90 5.89 -1.96
C LEU A 5 -25.47 7.33 -2.28
N ARG A 6 -25.93 8.28 -1.50
CA ARG A 6 -25.34 9.63 -1.42
C ARG A 6 -24.34 9.60 -0.26
N ILE A 7 -23.09 9.94 -0.53
CA ILE A 7 -21.99 9.70 0.43
C ILE A 7 -21.86 10.86 1.43
N ASP A 8 -22.01 12.09 0.94
CA ASP A 8 -21.86 13.30 1.73
C ASP A 8 -23.02 14.27 1.40
N PRO A 9 -23.53 15.02 2.39
CA PRO A 9 -24.60 16.00 2.12
C PRO A 9 -24.27 17.07 1.06
N LYS A 10 -22.98 17.31 0.81
CA LYS A 10 -22.53 18.27 -0.22
C LYS A 10 -22.54 17.66 -1.64
N ASP A 11 -22.71 16.33 -1.76
CA ASP A 11 -22.62 15.65 -3.06
C ASP A 11 -23.83 15.99 -3.92
N ASN A 12 -23.56 16.39 -5.17
CA ASN A 12 -24.56 16.47 -6.23
C ASN A 12 -24.53 15.25 -7.15
N LEU A 13 -23.67 14.27 -6.81
CA LEU A 13 -23.63 12.95 -7.44
C LEU A 13 -24.14 11.88 -6.47
N ILE A 14 -24.81 10.87 -7.04
CA ILE A 14 -25.33 9.70 -6.32
C ILE A 14 -24.69 8.45 -6.93
N VAL A 15 -24.28 7.49 -6.10
CA VAL A 15 -23.68 6.24 -6.55
C VAL A 15 -24.75 5.16 -6.70
N ALA A 16 -24.77 4.47 -7.83
CA ALA A 16 -25.63 3.30 -8.06
C ALA A 16 -24.97 2.08 -7.38
N LEU A 17 -25.71 1.42 -6.49
CA LEU A 17 -25.22 0.20 -5.80
C LEU A 17 -25.55 -1.08 -6.57
N ARG A 18 -26.36 -0.96 -7.62
CA ARG A 18 -26.73 -2.02 -8.58
C ARG A 18 -27.09 -1.36 -9.91
N ASP A 19 -27.27 -2.17 -10.93
CA ASP A 19 -27.70 -1.66 -12.23
C ASP A 19 -29.10 -1.03 -12.11
N LEU A 20 -29.24 0.16 -12.71
CA LEU A 20 -30.47 0.93 -12.76
C LEU A 20 -30.78 1.25 -14.22
N ALA A 21 -32.03 1.17 -14.61
CA ALA A 21 -32.46 1.39 -16.00
C ALA A 21 -32.92 2.82 -16.23
N GLN A 22 -32.74 3.30 -17.44
CA GLN A 22 -33.36 4.56 -17.90
C GLN A 22 -34.88 4.52 -17.61
N GLY A 23 -35.41 5.59 -17.08
CA GLY A 23 -36.83 5.68 -16.71
C GLY A 23 -37.09 5.28 -15.25
N ASP A 24 -36.19 4.60 -14.56
CA ASP A 24 -36.34 4.27 -13.14
C ASP A 24 -36.54 5.58 -12.34
N ILE A 25 -37.46 5.54 -11.36
CA ILE A 25 -37.66 6.64 -10.42
C ILE A 25 -36.93 6.28 -9.12
N ILE A 26 -35.99 7.13 -8.74
CA ILE A 26 -35.18 6.96 -7.55
C ILE A 26 -35.63 7.99 -6.50
N GLU A 27 -35.86 7.52 -5.29
CA GLU A 27 -36.16 8.42 -4.15
C GLU A 27 -34.87 8.61 -3.35
N ASN A 28 -34.47 9.86 -3.15
CA ASN A 28 -33.32 10.23 -2.36
C ASN A 28 -33.65 11.46 -1.50
N GLU A 29 -33.68 11.26 -0.19
CA GLU A 29 -33.92 12.34 0.78
C GLU A 29 -35.17 13.21 0.45
N GLY A 30 -36.24 12.56 0.06
CA GLY A 30 -37.50 13.23 -0.26
C GLY A 30 -37.59 13.78 -1.69
N GLN A 31 -36.52 13.70 -2.46
CA GLN A 31 -36.52 14.10 -3.87
C GLN A 31 -36.75 12.87 -4.76
N ARG A 32 -37.58 13.01 -5.77
CA ARG A 32 -37.81 11.99 -6.80
C ARG A 32 -36.98 12.36 -8.02
N ILE A 33 -36.09 11.45 -8.44
CA ILE A 33 -35.19 11.63 -9.57
C ILE A 33 -35.49 10.55 -10.60
N GLN A 34 -35.88 10.96 -11.81
CA GLN A 34 -36.10 10.02 -12.92
C GLN A 34 -34.78 9.88 -13.69
N LEU A 35 -34.27 8.66 -13.86
CA LEU A 35 -33.03 8.42 -14.60
C LEU A 35 -33.28 8.65 -16.10
N VAL A 36 -32.43 9.44 -16.72
CA VAL A 36 -32.51 9.75 -18.16
C VAL A 36 -31.55 8.89 -18.98
N THR A 37 -30.66 8.09 -18.30
CA THR A 37 -29.77 7.13 -18.92
C THR A 37 -29.74 5.87 -18.06
N ASP A 38 -29.24 4.75 -18.63
CA ASP A 38 -28.88 3.57 -17.84
C ASP A 38 -27.69 3.90 -16.96
N VAL A 39 -27.71 3.44 -15.70
CA VAL A 39 -26.64 3.65 -14.73
C VAL A 39 -26.18 2.30 -14.17
N PRO A 40 -25.11 1.73 -14.71
CA PRO A 40 -24.58 0.46 -14.16
C PRO A 40 -24.15 0.61 -12.71
N ALA A 41 -24.09 -0.51 -12.00
CA ALA A 41 -23.56 -0.54 -10.63
C ALA A 41 -22.18 0.13 -10.57
N LYS A 42 -21.90 0.84 -9.46
CA LYS A 42 -20.68 1.61 -9.20
C LYS A 42 -20.60 2.95 -9.93
N HIS A 43 -21.37 3.13 -11.02
CA HIS A 43 -21.44 4.42 -11.73
C HIS A 43 -22.18 5.46 -10.91
N LYS A 44 -22.05 6.72 -11.31
CA LYS A 44 -22.64 7.87 -10.62
C LYS A 44 -23.54 8.61 -11.58
N PHE A 45 -24.59 9.22 -11.02
CA PHE A 45 -25.52 10.07 -11.76
C PHE A 45 -25.79 11.34 -10.97
N THR A 46 -26.21 12.36 -11.67
CA THR A 46 -26.48 13.68 -11.11
C THR A 46 -27.78 13.69 -10.30
N ARG A 47 -27.73 14.31 -9.13
CA ARG A 47 -28.89 14.55 -8.30
C ARG A 47 -29.78 15.70 -8.84
N GLU A 48 -29.14 16.67 -9.44
CA GLU A 48 -29.75 17.90 -9.96
C GLU A 48 -29.07 18.29 -11.26
N PRO A 49 -29.67 19.15 -12.10
CA PRO A 49 -29.02 19.58 -13.33
C PRO A 49 -27.68 20.30 -13.04
N VAL A 50 -26.69 20.07 -13.89
CA VAL A 50 -25.36 20.72 -13.79
C VAL A 50 -25.09 21.40 -15.13
N PRO A 51 -24.94 22.75 -15.16
CA PRO A 51 -24.64 23.45 -16.41
C PRO A 51 -23.21 23.17 -16.89
N VAL A 52 -22.93 23.48 -18.14
CA VAL A 52 -21.56 23.45 -18.69
C VAL A 52 -20.65 24.30 -17.80
N GLY A 53 -19.49 23.76 -17.43
CA GLY A 53 -18.57 24.41 -16.50
C GLY A 53 -18.93 24.19 -15.02
N GLY A 54 -20.11 23.63 -14.73
CA GLY A 54 -20.52 23.34 -13.36
C GLY A 54 -19.69 22.22 -12.74
N ILE A 55 -19.53 22.28 -11.41
CA ILE A 55 -18.68 21.35 -10.66
C ILE A 55 -19.51 20.16 -10.17
N VAL A 56 -19.00 18.96 -10.41
CA VAL A 56 -19.58 17.74 -9.81
C VAL A 56 -18.80 17.40 -8.53
N THR A 57 -19.56 17.03 -7.49
CA THR A 57 -19.06 16.83 -6.13
C THR A 57 -19.39 15.42 -5.65
N LEU A 58 -18.39 14.75 -5.08
CA LEU A 58 -18.53 13.41 -4.49
C LEU A 58 -17.60 13.32 -3.28
N TYR A 59 -17.99 12.59 -2.25
CA TYR A 59 -17.25 12.49 -0.98
C TYR A 59 -17.09 13.85 -0.27
N GLY A 60 -17.93 14.83 -0.61
CA GLY A 60 -17.88 16.18 -0.06
C GLY A 60 -16.82 17.09 -0.68
N VAL A 61 -16.18 16.66 -1.79
CA VAL A 61 -15.13 17.43 -2.49
C VAL A 61 -15.43 17.51 -4.00
N PRO A 62 -15.00 18.57 -4.68
CA PRO A 62 -15.05 18.63 -6.15
C PRO A 62 -14.29 17.46 -6.77
N VAL A 63 -14.88 16.79 -7.76
CA VAL A 63 -14.25 15.63 -8.41
C VAL A 63 -14.29 15.71 -9.93
N GLY A 64 -14.87 16.78 -10.47
CA GLY A 64 -14.92 16.95 -11.93
C GLY A 64 -15.67 18.20 -12.30
N LYS A 65 -15.59 18.53 -13.59
CA LYS A 65 -16.25 19.69 -14.21
C LYS A 65 -17.03 19.22 -15.43
N ALA A 66 -18.28 19.62 -15.52
CA ALA A 66 -19.14 19.24 -16.65
C ALA A 66 -18.68 19.97 -17.93
N VAL A 67 -18.51 19.22 -19.03
CA VAL A 67 -18.17 19.77 -20.34
C VAL A 67 -19.39 19.82 -21.28
N ALA A 68 -20.50 19.23 -20.84
CA ALA A 68 -21.81 19.29 -21.49
C ALA A 68 -22.86 19.55 -20.40
N PRO A 69 -24.05 20.10 -20.75
CA PRO A 69 -25.11 20.26 -19.73
C PRO A 69 -25.60 18.89 -19.30
N LEU A 70 -25.67 18.65 -17.99
CA LEU A 70 -26.15 17.38 -17.42
C LEU A 70 -27.55 17.59 -16.86
N GLN A 71 -28.45 16.66 -17.16
CA GLN A 71 -29.79 16.65 -16.58
C GLN A 71 -29.80 15.96 -15.22
N SER A 72 -30.80 16.19 -14.41
CA SER A 72 -31.02 15.38 -13.21
C SER A 72 -31.25 13.92 -13.60
N GLY A 73 -30.57 12.97 -12.94
CA GLY A 73 -30.69 11.54 -13.26
C GLY A 73 -29.80 11.09 -14.41
N GLU A 74 -28.86 11.92 -14.88
CA GLU A 74 -27.98 11.58 -15.98
C GLU A 74 -26.66 10.97 -15.46
N ARG A 75 -26.23 9.87 -16.08
CA ARG A 75 -24.97 9.20 -15.74
C ARG A 75 -23.78 10.10 -16.16
N ILE A 76 -22.79 10.24 -15.26
CA ILE A 76 -21.54 10.90 -15.63
C ILE A 76 -20.61 9.89 -16.34
N THR A 77 -19.93 10.37 -17.36
CA THR A 77 -19.00 9.61 -18.21
C THR A 77 -17.77 10.46 -18.52
N VAL A 78 -16.77 9.87 -19.14
CA VAL A 78 -15.58 10.59 -19.60
C VAL A 78 -15.90 11.59 -20.71
N ASP A 79 -17.07 11.45 -21.37
CA ASP A 79 -17.48 12.35 -22.45
C ASP A 79 -18.18 13.61 -21.94
N ASN A 80 -18.74 13.58 -20.72
CA ASN A 80 -19.50 14.72 -20.19
C ASN A 80 -18.92 15.34 -18.92
N VAL A 81 -17.92 14.68 -18.28
CA VAL A 81 -17.21 15.23 -17.11
C VAL A 81 -15.72 15.01 -17.27
N VAL A 82 -14.95 16.07 -17.05
CA VAL A 82 -13.47 16.03 -17.09
C VAL A 82 -12.90 16.26 -15.69
N HIS A 83 -11.64 15.94 -15.52
CA HIS A 83 -10.91 16.18 -14.25
C HIS A 83 -11.02 17.65 -13.82
N TYR A 84 -11.19 17.86 -12.53
CA TYR A 84 -11.13 19.18 -11.91
C TYR A 84 -10.66 19.03 -10.48
N ALA A 85 -9.69 19.87 -10.11
CA ALA A 85 -9.17 19.98 -8.75
C ALA A 85 -9.49 21.38 -8.20
N ALA A 86 -9.90 21.44 -6.94
CA ALA A 86 -10.11 22.71 -6.26
C ALA A 86 -8.79 23.48 -6.11
N GLU A 87 -8.85 24.79 -6.22
CA GLU A 87 -7.68 25.62 -5.96
C GLU A 87 -7.18 25.44 -4.53
N VAL A 88 -5.87 25.37 -4.40
CA VAL A 88 -5.23 25.18 -3.10
C VAL A 88 -5.04 26.53 -2.42
N ASP A 89 -5.58 26.66 -1.24
CA ASP A 89 -5.39 27.83 -0.38
C ASP A 89 -4.36 27.50 0.71
N LEU A 90 -3.23 28.20 0.69
CA LEU A 90 -2.17 28.04 1.70
C LEU A 90 -2.36 28.98 2.90
N SER A 91 -3.41 29.82 2.87
CA SER A 91 -3.72 30.65 4.05
C SER A 91 -4.17 29.75 5.20
N ASP A 92 -3.94 30.22 6.41
CA ASP A 92 -4.33 29.47 7.62
C ASP A 92 -5.66 30.01 8.18
N ALA A 93 -6.56 30.45 7.28
CA ALA A 93 -7.78 31.16 7.65
C ALA A 93 -8.74 30.36 8.52
N VAL A 94 -8.82 29.03 8.29
CA VAL A 94 -9.76 28.18 9.04
C VAL A 94 -9.03 26.95 9.60
N PRO A 95 -8.91 26.83 10.93
CA PRO A 95 -8.33 25.62 11.52
C PRO A 95 -9.16 24.37 11.19
N TYR A 96 -8.47 23.29 10.84
CA TYR A 96 -9.13 22.02 10.57
C TYR A 96 -9.71 21.44 11.86
N MET A 97 -11.02 21.27 11.90
CA MET A 97 -11.70 20.74 13.08
C MET A 97 -11.92 19.24 12.92
N TRP A 98 -11.36 18.46 13.83
CA TRP A 98 -11.50 17.02 13.87
C TRP A 98 -12.09 16.58 15.20
N LYS A 99 -13.13 15.78 15.14
CA LYS A 99 -13.69 15.12 16.31
C LYS A 99 -13.11 13.70 16.36
N ALA A 100 -12.20 13.49 17.30
CA ALA A 100 -11.58 12.18 17.48
C ALA A 100 -12.64 11.12 17.86
N PRO A 101 -12.54 9.90 17.32
CA PRO A 101 -13.49 8.84 17.70
C PRO A 101 -13.28 8.41 19.14
N ASP A 102 -14.35 7.95 19.79
CA ASP A 102 -14.25 7.36 21.12
C ASP A 102 -13.47 6.04 21.05
N VAL A 103 -12.36 5.97 21.78
CA VAL A 103 -11.50 4.79 21.86
C VAL A 103 -11.41 4.21 23.27
N SER A 104 -12.27 4.65 24.19
CA SER A 104 -12.29 4.20 25.60
C SER A 104 -12.27 2.66 25.71
N ARG A 105 -13.02 1.99 24.86
CA ARG A 105 -13.10 0.51 24.79
C ARG A 105 -11.72 -0.15 24.56
N TRP A 106 -10.80 0.54 23.91
CA TRP A 106 -9.49 -0.01 23.52
C TRP A 106 -8.31 0.62 24.27
N ALA A 107 -8.56 1.63 25.12
CA ALA A 107 -7.50 2.41 25.79
C ALA A 107 -6.52 1.55 26.59
N ASN A 108 -7.03 0.49 27.26
CA ASN A 108 -6.23 -0.42 28.06
C ASN A 108 -5.88 -1.74 27.35
N ARG A 109 -6.16 -1.82 26.05
CA ARG A 109 -5.82 -3.03 25.27
C ARG A 109 -4.35 -3.02 24.88
N THR A 110 -3.77 -4.23 24.86
CA THR A 110 -2.38 -4.44 24.46
C THR A 110 -2.31 -5.44 23.30
N PHE A 111 -1.16 -5.47 22.65
CA PHE A 111 -0.79 -6.52 21.70
C PHE A 111 0.53 -7.14 22.13
N ASP A 112 0.80 -8.38 21.70
CA ASP A 112 2.04 -9.08 22.02
C ASP A 112 3.14 -8.57 21.08
N GLY A 113 3.97 -7.63 21.59
CA GLY A 113 5.02 -6.97 20.84
C GLY A 113 6.42 -7.44 21.20
N VAL A 114 7.34 -7.30 20.28
CA VAL A 114 8.79 -7.54 20.46
C VAL A 114 9.44 -6.19 20.77
N ILE A 115 9.92 -6.03 22.00
CA ILE A 115 10.56 -4.78 22.43
C ILE A 115 12.05 -4.86 22.09
N ARG A 116 12.53 -3.88 21.29
CA ARG A 116 13.94 -3.80 20.90
C ARG A 116 14.75 -3.04 21.96
N PRO A 117 16.10 -3.19 21.96
CA PRO A 117 16.93 -2.47 22.95
C PRO A 117 16.77 -0.95 22.91
N ASP A 118 16.47 -0.39 21.74
CA ASP A 118 16.24 1.06 21.55
C ASP A 118 14.82 1.51 21.98
N GLY A 119 13.99 0.61 22.52
CA GLY A 119 12.63 0.91 22.98
C GLY A 119 11.57 0.86 21.88
N ARG A 120 11.95 0.70 20.61
CA ARG A 120 10.97 0.50 19.53
C ARG A 120 10.32 -0.85 19.65
N VAL A 121 9.12 -0.99 19.10
CA VAL A 121 8.33 -2.21 19.24
C VAL A 121 8.00 -2.82 17.87
N GLY A 122 8.36 -4.08 17.71
CA GLY A 122 7.97 -4.86 16.54
C GLY A 122 6.71 -5.68 16.81
N THR A 123 5.92 -5.90 15.77
CA THR A 123 4.79 -6.84 15.80
C THR A 123 5.22 -8.23 15.30
N ALA A 124 6.48 -8.37 14.91
CA ALA A 124 7.06 -9.61 14.39
C ALA A 124 8.56 -9.63 14.67
N ASN A 125 9.17 -10.81 14.43
CA ASN A 125 10.60 -11.06 14.66
C ASN A 125 11.15 -11.86 13.46
N TYR A 126 11.43 -11.15 12.34
CA TYR A 126 11.88 -11.77 11.09
C TYR A 126 13.39 -11.70 10.91
N TRP A 127 13.96 -12.70 10.26
CA TRP A 127 15.31 -12.62 9.71
C TRP A 127 15.21 -12.16 8.26
N LEU A 128 16.02 -11.16 7.87
CA LEU A 128 16.05 -10.68 6.50
C LEU A 128 17.26 -11.21 5.73
N ILE A 129 17.06 -11.44 4.44
CA ILE A 129 18.12 -11.73 3.48
C ILE A 129 18.03 -10.65 2.40
N ILE A 130 19.11 -9.90 2.23
CA ILE A 130 19.13 -8.70 1.38
C ILE A 130 20.28 -8.83 0.36
N PRO A 131 19.98 -8.92 -0.93
CA PRO A 131 21.01 -8.71 -1.96
C PRO A 131 21.22 -7.20 -2.16
N LEU A 132 22.45 -6.75 -2.35
CA LEU A 132 22.75 -5.35 -2.71
C LEU A 132 22.67 -5.14 -4.23
N VAL A 133 22.62 -6.23 -4.99
CA VAL A 133 22.52 -6.20 -6.46
C VAL A 133 21.61 -7.32 -6.93
N PHE A 134 20.85 -7.07 -8.01
CA PHE A 134 19.89 -8.04 -8.53
C PHE A 134 20.53 -9.39 -8.89
N CYS A 135 21.82 -9.42 -9.23
CA CYS A 135 22.55 -10.66 -9.53
C CYS A 135 22.53 -11.64 -8.35
N GLU A 136 22.48 -11.12 -7.13
CA GLU A 136 22.43 -11.92 -5.90
C GLU A 136 21.02 -12.32 -5.47
N ASN A 137 19.99 -11.93 -6.20
CA ASN A 137 18.60 -12.33 -5.90
C ASN A 137 18.46 -13.85 -5.80
N ARG A 138 19.13 -14.58 -6.73
CA ARG A 138 19.07 -16.04 -6.74
C ARG A 138 19.64 -16.63 -5.45
N ASN A 139 20.77 -16.13 -4.99
CA ASN A 139 21.42 -16.59 -3.76
C ASN A 139 20.57 -16.25 -2.52
N ALA A 140 19.99 -15.05 -2.49
CA ALA A 140 19.09 -14.65 -1.41
C ALA A 140 17.87 -15.58 -1.33
N LEU A 141 17.26 -15.93 -2.47
CA LEU A 141 16.12 -16.84 -2.52
C LEU A 141 16.51 -18.27 -2.15
N LYS A 142 17.67 -18.76 -2.65
CA LYS A 142 18.19 -20.10 -2.29
C LYS A 142 18.41 -20.24 -0.78
N LEU A 143 19.01 -19.21 -0.16
CA LEU A 143 19.25 -19.23 1.30
C LEU A 143 17.94 -19.23 2.05
N ARG A 144 17.00 -18.35 1.67
CA ARG A 144 15.65 -18.32 2.28
C ARG A 144 14.98 -19.69 2.20
N ASP A 145 14.92 -20.26 1.00
CA ASP A 145 14.20 -21.51 0.75
C ASP A 145 14.82 -22.67 1.53
N ALA A 146 16.16 -22.74 1.55
CA ALA A 146 16.88 -23.78 2.30
C ALA A 146 16.57 -23.68 3.80
N LEU A 147 16.65 -22.46 4.37
CA LEU A 147 16.38 -22.25 5.78
C LEU A 147 14.90 -22.45 6.13
N GLU A 148 13.98 -21.95 5.30
CA GLU A 148 12.54 -22.12 5.56
C GLU A 148 12.13 -23.59 5.57
N ARG A 149 12.65 -24.39 4.63
CA ARG A 149 12.36 -25.83 4.59
C ARG A 149 12.93 -26.57 5.80
N THR A 150 14.21 -26.31 6.09
CA THR A 150 14.93 -27.01 7.16
C THR A 150 14.37 -26.68 8.55
N LEU A 151 13.95 -25.43 8.75
CA LEU A 151 13.56 -24.93 10.07
C LEU A 151 12.03 -24.88 10.28
N GLY A 152 11.27 -25.51 9.37
CA GLY A 152 9.82 -25.63 9.57
C GLY A 152 9.03 -24.33 9.35
N TYR A 153 9.60 -23.33 8.67
CA TYR A 153 8.88 -22.09 8.33
C TYR A 153 8.15 -22.19 7.00
N ALA A 154 8.52 -23.15 6.16
CA ALA A 154 7.88 -23.36 4.87
C ALA A 154 6.48 -23.93 5.07
N GLY A 155 5.48 -23.25 4.55
CA GLY A 155 4.12 -23.74 4.42
C GLY A 155 3.64 -23.32 3.05
N ASP A 156 3.54 -24.25 2.13
CA ASP A 156 3.17 -23.93 0.76
C ASP A 156 1.94 -24.75 0.37
N HIS A 157 0.78 -24.07 0.47
CA HIS A 157 -0.51 -24.67 0.09
C HIS A 157 -0.51 -25.18 -1.37
N LEU A 158 0.18 -24.47 -2.28
CA LEU A 158 0.26 -24.92 -3.67
C LEU A 158 1.11 -26.18 -3.82
N ALA A 159 2.24 -26.26 -3.09
CA ALA A 159 3.06 -27.46 -3.08
C ALA A 159 2.30 -28.65 -2.47
N ASP A 160 1.55 -28.41 -1.40
CA ASP A 160 0.70 -29.45 -0.77
C ASP A 160 -0.41 -29.89 -1.72
N PHE A 161 -1.05 -28.93 -2.39
CA PHE A 161 -2.07 -29.22 -3.41
C PHE A 161 -1.48 -30.02 -4.57
N ALA A 162 -0.35 -29.56 -5.13
CA ALA A 162 0.33 -30.27 -6.22
C ALA A 162 0.72 -31.70 -5.80
N ARG A 163 1.22 -31.86 -4.57
CA ARG A 163 1.59 -33.17 -4.02
C ARG A 163 0.37 -34.10 -3.93
N SER A 164 -0.77 -33.54 -3.52
CA SER A 164 -2.01 -34.32 -3.44
C SER A 164 -2.48 -34.84 -4.80
N LEU A 165 -2.20 -34.08 -5.86
CA LEU A 165 -2.58 -34.47 -7.25
C LEU A 165 -1.76 -35.67 -7.78
N VAL A 166 -0.53 -35.87 -7.22
CA VAL A 166 0.31 -37.02 -7.65
C VAL A 166 0.29 -38.15 -6.60
N GLY A 167 -0.74 -38.18 -5.75
CA GLY A 167 -0.95 -39.23 -4.77
C GLY A 167 -0.07 -39.17 -3.52
N GLY A 168 0.59 -38.04 -3.29
CA GLY A 168 1.40 -37.85 -2.09
C GLY A 168 0.57 -37.39 -0.90
N THR A 169 0.91 -37.86 0.27
CA THR A 169 0.32 -37.38 1.54
C THR A 169 0.97 -36.06 1.95
N GLY A 170 0.21 -35.21 2.58
CA GLY A 170 0.74 -33.95 3.14
C GLY A 170 1.80 -34.25 4.19
N CYS A 171 2.90 -33.51 4.14
CA CYS A 171 3.93 -33.63 5.16
C CYS A 171 3.53 -32.77 6.38
N ALA A 172 3.54 -33.37 7.56
CA ALA A 172 3.33 -32.60 8.78
C ALA A 172 4.40 -31.51 8.88
N PRO A 173 4.02 -30.30 9.31
CA PRO A 173 5.02 -29.25 9.48
C PRO A 173 6.12 -29.69 10.44
N ALA A 174 7.36 -29.53 10.02
CA ALA A 174 8.52 -29.81 10.88
C ALA A 174 8.44 -28.89 12.14
N PRO A 175 8.82 -29.41 13.31
CA PRO A 175 8.87 -28.56 14.50
C PRO A 175 9.86 -27.42 14.28
N ARG A 176 9.50 -26.21 14.74
CA ARG A 176 10.35 -25.03 14.61
C ARG A 176 11.36 -24.99 15.76
N PRO A 177 12.64 -25.16 15.47
CA PRO A 177 13.66 -25.08 16.53
C PRO A 177 13.84 -23.68 17.10
N PHE A 178 13.32 -22.65 16.40
CA PHE A 178 13.38 -21.24 16.83
C PHE A 178 11.96 -20.66 16.84
N PRO A 179 11.18 -20.93 17.90
CA PRO A 179 9.75 -20.56 17.95
C PRO A 179 9.48 -19.05 18.01
N HIS A 180 10.42 -18.25 18.51
CA HIS A 180 10.25 -16.79 18.61
C HIS A 180 10.66 -16.05 17.33
N ILE A 181 11.21 -16.75 16.33
CA ILE A 181 11.45 -16.17 15.00
C ILE A 181 10.19 -16.44 14.15
N ASP A 182 9.58 -15.38 13.61
CA ASP A 182 8.35 -15.49 12.83
C ASP A 182 8.57 -15.97 11.40
N GLY A 183 9.80 -15.99 10.94
CA GLY A 183 10.13 -16.46 9.60
C GLY A 183 11.32 -15.75 8.99
N ILE A 184 11.63 -16.14 7.76
CA ILE A 184 12.77 -15.65 6.99
C ILE A 184 12.22 -14.94 5.76
N ARG A 185 12.76 -13.77 5.42
CA ARG A 185 12.28 -12.98 4.26
C ARG A 185 13.45 -12.53 3.40
N ALA A 186 13.35 -12.79 2.10
CA ALA A 186 14.29 -12.25 1.13
C ALA A 186 13.64 -11.02 0.46
N ILE A 187 14.39 -9.93 0.36
CA ILE A 187 13.95 -8.70 -0.31
C ILE A 187 14.68 -8.60 -1.65
N THR A 188 14.07 -9.09 -2.71
CA THR A 188 14.64 -9.02 -4.06
C THR A 188 14.29 -7.70 -4.75
N HIS A 189 15.15 -7.28 -5.68
CA HIS A 189 14.97 -6.05 -6.47
C HIS A 189 15.73 -6.13 -7.79
N ASN A 190 15.55 -5.14 -8.66
CA ASN A 190 16.18 -5.12 -9.98
C ASN A 190 17.32 -4.09 -10.10
N GLY A 191 17.75 -3.52 -8.99
CA GLY A 191 18.77 -2.49 -8.96
C GLY A 191 20.14 -2.96 -8.50
N GLY A 192 20.97 -1.98 -8.19
CA GLY A 192 22.27 -2.17 -7.53
C GLY A 192 23.47 -2.09 -8.46
N CYS A 193 23.35 -2.47 -9.74
CA CYS A 193 24.46 -2.50 -10.69
C CYS A 193 24.46 -1.29 -11.63
N GLY A 194 23.43 -1.16 -12.46
CA GLY A 194 23.29 -0.05 -13.40
C GLY A 194 22.78 1.23 -12.74
N GLY A 195 22.42 2.19 -13.56
CA GLY A 195 21.82 3.44 -13.10
C GLY A 195 22.86 4.45 -12.61
N THR A 196 22.37 5.43 -11.88
CA THR A 196 23.18 6.56 -11.37
C THR A 196 23.71 6.28 -9.96
N ALA A 197 24.60 7.13 -9.45
CA ALA A 197 25.01 7.09 -8.03
C ALA A 197 23.79 7.35 -7.12
N GLN A 198 22.86 8.19 -7.57
CA GLN A 198 21.64 8.49 -6.80
C GLN A 198 20.74 7.25 -6.67
N ASP A 199 20.64 6.44 -7.74
CA ASP A 199 19.85 5.19 -7.69
C ASP A 199 20.44 4.21 -6.67
N ALA A 200 21.78 4.06 -6.68
CA ALA A 200 22.47 3.19 -5.73
C ALA A 200 22.28 3.67 -4.28
N TRP A 201 22.38 4.97 -4.08
CA TRP A 201 22.17 5.59 -2.76
C TRP A 201 20.73 5.38 -2.27
N THR A 202 19.74 5.63 -3.14
CA THR A 202 18.32 5.44 -2.82
C THR A 202 18.05 3.98 -2.45
N LEU A 203 18.58 3.03 -3.24
CA LEU A 203 18.45 1.61 -2.95
C LEU A 203 19.04 1.27 -1.57
N CYS A 204 20.26 1.74 -1.28
CA CYS A 204 20.91 1.47 0.00
C CYS A 204 20.10 2.06 1.17
N ARG A 205 19.53 3.26 1.03
CA ARG A 205 18.66 3.85 2.04
C ARG A 205 17.40 3.02 2.27
N MET A 206 16.80 2.51 1.20
CA MET A 206 15.62 1.64 1.32
C MET A 206 15.96 0.33 2.03
N LEU A 207 17.07 -0.31 1.64
CA LEU A 207 17.50 -1.56 2.27
C LEU A 207 17.88 -1.34 3.74
N ALA A 208 18.49 -0.19 4.05
CA ALA A 208 18.81 0.21 5.43
C ALA A 208 17.54 0.41 6.26
N ALA A 209 16.49 0.99 5.65
CA ALA A 209 15.20 1.17 6.32
C ALA A 209 14.57 -0.19 6.68
N TYR A 210 14.65 -1.16 5.78
CA TYR A 210 14.21 -2.53 6.08
C TYR A 210 15.06 -3.18 7.17
N ALA A 211 16.37 -3.02 7.11
CA ALA A 211 17.29 -3.59 8.10
C ALA A 211 17.02 -3.05 9.51
N ASP A 212 16.79 -1.74 9.60
CA ASP A 212 16.53 -1.05 10.87
C ASP A 212 15.13 -1.31 11.43
N HIS A 213 14.22 -1.82 10.63
CA HIS A 213 12.81 -1.99 11.01
C HIS A 213 12.66 -2.83 12.29
N PRO A 214 11.84 -2.42 13.28
CA PRO A 214 11.72 -3.16 14.56
C PRO A 214 11.22 -4.60 14.42
N ASN A 215 10.58 -4.98 13.32
CA ASN A 215 10.18 -6.36 13.06
C ASN A 215 11.36 -7.25 12.61
N VAL A 216 12.57 -6.69 12.48
CA VAL A 216 13.75 -7.42 11.99
C VAL A 216 14.65 -7.78 13.16
N ALA A 217 14.94 -9.09 13.30
CA ALA A 217 15.83 -9.64 14.31
C ALA A 217 17.31 -9.54 13.93
N GLY A 218 17.58 -9.63 12.62
CA GLY A 218 18.92 -9.60 12.07
C GLY A 218 18.87 -9.84 10.56
N LEU A 219 20.00 -9.76 9.89
CA LEU A 219 20.02 -9.86 8.44
C LEU A 219 21.29 -10.51 7.88
N THR A 220 21.14 -11.12 6.71
CA THR A 220 22.23 -11.64 5.88
C THR A 220 22.20 -10.84 4.57
N VAL A 221 23.32 -10.20 4.25
CA VAL A 221 23.45 -9.31 3.10
C VAL A 221 24.43 -9.92 2.10
N PHE A 222 23.99 -10.04 0.84
CA PHE A 222 24.83 -10.51 -0.26
C PHE A 222 25.23 -9.34 -1.17
N SER A 223 26.53 -9.27 -1.46
CA SER A 223 27.15 -8.36 -2.41
C SER A 223 27.90 -9.22 -3.44
N LEU A 224 27.81 -8.88 -4.70
CA LEU A 224 28.62 -9.54 -5.73
C LEU A 224 30.07 -9.05 -5.67
N GLY A 225 30.26 -7.72 -5.53
CA GLY A 225 31.57 -7.07 -5.43
C GLY A 225 31.82 -6.02 -6.50
N CYS A 226 31.07 -6.05 -7.62
CA CYS A 226 31.25 -5.09 -8.74
C CYS A 226 30.10 -4.12 -8.90
N GLU A 227 29.07 -4.22 -8.07
CA GLU A 227 27.89 -3.35 -8.12
C GLU A 227 28.19 -1.93 -7.63
N LYS A 228 27.31 -0.99 -7.98
CA LYS A 228 27.38 0.39 -7.45
C LYS A 228 26.90 0.47 -5.99
N ALA A 229 25.91 -0.35 -5.62
CA ALA A 229 25.40 -0.40 -4.26
C ALA A 229 26.31 -1.25 -3.35
N GLN A 230 27.50 -0.76 -3.12
CA GLN A 230 28.57 -1.45 -2.36
C GLN A 230 28.20 -1.61 -0.88
N ILE A 231 28.81 -2.59 -0.22
CA ILE A 231 28.68 -2.82 1.23
C ILE A 231 28.93 -1.53 2.02
N GLY A 232 29.99 -0.77 1.66
CA GLY A 232 30.31 0.49 2.33
C GLY A 232 29.19 1.50 2.24
N LEU A 233 28.55 1.62 1.07
CA LEU A 233 27.43 2.54 0.85
C LEU A 233 26.21 2.12 1.68
N PHE A 234 25.92 0.83 1.74
CA PHE A 234 24.85 0.27 2.58
C PHE A 234 25.09 0.56 4.07
N GLN A 235 26.33 0.34 4.53
CA GLN A 235 26.71 0.63 5.93
C GLN A 235 26.59 2.12 6.26
N GLU A 236 26.93 2.98 5.30
CA GLU A 236 26.77 4.43 5.45
C GLU A 236 25.28 4.78 5.60
N ALA A 237 24.43 4.22 4.75
CA ALA A 237 22.97 4.43 4.84
C ALA A 237 22.40 3.92 6.17
N LEU A 238 22.91 2.80 6.70
CA LEU A 238 22.52 2.31 8.03
C LEU A 238 22.93 3.30 9.13
N ARG A 239 24.15 3.81 9.08
CA ARG A 239 24.62 4.79 10.08
C ARG A 239 23.82 6.09 10.01
N GLU A 240 23.54 6.57 8.79
CA GLU A 240 22.71 7.77 8.61
C GLU A 240 21.33 7.59 9.24
N ARG A 241 20.75 6.39 9.08
CA ARG A 241 19.41 6.12 9.59
C ARG A 241 19.40 5.87 11.10
N ASN A 242 20.37 5.14 11.62
CA ASN A 242 20.42 4.76 13.05
C ASN A 242 21.87 4.54 13.48
N LEU A 243 22.42 5.53 14.15
CA LEU A 243 23.78 5.45 14.70
C LEU A 243 23.96 4.34 15.73
N GLY A 244 22.86 3.93 16.39
CA GLY A 244 22.85 2.85 17.38
C GLY A 244 22.44 1.50 16.82
N PHE A 245 22.52 1.28 15.51
CA PHE A 245 22.14 0.01 14.89
C PHE A 245 22.96 -1.14 15.47
N ASP A 246 22.30 -2.07 16.16
CA ASP A 246 22.94 -3.14 16.95
C ASP A 246 22.54 -4.56 16.52
N LYS A 247 21.72 -4.69 15.47
CA LYS A 247 21.23 -6.01 15.05
C LYS A 247 22.33 -6.81 14.35
N PRO A 248 22.35 -8.15 14.53
CA PRO A 248 23.27 -9.00 13.77
C PRO A 248 23.16 -8.74 12.26
N CYS A 249 24.29 -8.43 11.64
CA CYS A 249 24.36 -8.10 10.21
C CYS A 249 25.52 -8.87 9.58
N ILE A 250 25.18 -9.95 8.86
CA ILE A 250 26.15 -10.81 8.17
C ILE A 250 26.36 -10.24 6.78
N LEU A 251 27.58 -9.83 6.46
CA LEU A 251 27.93 -9.27 5.16
C LEU A 251 28.79 -10.28 4.41
N LEU A 252 28.39 -10.64 3.20
CA LEU A 252 29.08 -11.63 2.36
C LEU A 252 29.25 -11.06 0.95
N ARG A 253 30.51 -10.92 0.51
CA ARG A 253 30.84 -10.49 -0.85
C ARG A 253 31.26 -11.71 -1.65
N GLN A 254 30.56 -12.03 -2.74
CA GLN A 254 30.79 -13.25 -3.51
C GLN A 254 32.21 -13.34 -4.04
N GLN A 255 32.76 -12.23 -4.50
CA GLN A 255 34.13 -12.19 -5.05
C GLN A 255 35.24 -12.52 -4.01
N ASP A 256 34.92 -12.52 -2.73
CA ASP A 256 35.88 -12.89 -1.67
C ASP A 256 35.96 -14.40 -1.47
N TRP A 257 35.17 -15.19 -2.18
CA TRP A 257 35.07 -16.64 -1.98
C TRP A 257 35.56 -17.42 -3.20
N SER A 258 36.18 -18.57 -2.95
CA SER A 258 36.67 -19.45 -4.02
C SER A 258 35.52 -20.09 -4.82
N SER A 259 34.32 -20.12 -4.27
CA SER A 259 33.08 -20.56 -4.99
C SER A 259 31.81 -20.06 -4.30
N GLU A 260 30.77 -19.94 -5.11
CA GLU A 260 29.39 -19.60 -4.62
C GLU A 260 28.95 -20.58 -3.52
N VAL A 261 29.26 -21.88 -3.69
CA VAL A 261 28.86 -22.93 -2.74
C VAL A 261 29.45 -22.64 -1.35
N LYS A 262 30.75 -22.35 -1.28
CA LYS A 262 31.39 -22.06 0.01
C LYS A 262 30.82 -20.82 0.67
N MET A 263 30.53 -19.76 -0.10
CA MET A 263 29.87 -18.57 0.41
C MET A 263 28.50 -18.92 0.99
N MET A 264 27.72 -19.73 0.28
CA MET A 264 26.36 -20.12 0.71
C MET A 264 26.39 -20.99 1.97
N GLU A 265 27.36 -21.91 2.08
CA GLU A 265 27.55 -22.72 3.28
C GLU A 265 27.84 -21.83 4.50
N GLU A 266 28.70 -20.83 4.30
CA GLU A 266 29.02 -19.88 5.36
C GLU A 266 27.82 -18.99 5.70
N ALA A 267 27.03 -18.60 4.69
CA ALA A 267 25.77 -17.86 4.92
C ALA A 267 24.84 -18.65 5.84
N VAL A 268 24.65 -19.95 5.57
CA VAL A 268 23.84 -20.84 6.41
C VAL A 268 24.43 -20.91 7.83
N ARG A 269 25.72 -21.18 7.94
CA ARG A 269 26.41 -21.35 9.25
C ARG A 269 26.25 -20.11 10.13
N LYS A 270 26.57 -18.92 9.57
CA LYS A 270 26.50 -17.66 10.32
C LYS A 270 25.06 -17.30 10.68
N THR A 271 24.12 -17.49 9.74
CA THR A 271 22.70 -17.19 9.99
C THR A 271 22.17 -18.03 11.15
N LEU A 272 22.43 -19.35 11.14
CA LEU A 272 21.98 -20.25 12.19
C LEU A 272 22.63 -19.94 13.56
N ALA A 273 23.89 -19.52 13.56
CA ALA A 273 24.56 -19.10 14.79
C ALA A 273 23.85 -17.91 15.44
N HIS A 274 23.43 -16.93 14.63
CA HIS A 274 22.72 -15.74 15.13
C HIS A 274 21.26 -16.02 15.49
N PHE A 275 20.63 -17.04 14.88
CA PHE A 275 19.24 -17.42 15.19
C PHE A 275 19.08 -17.77 16.66
N LYS A 276 20.08 -18.43 17.26
CA LYS A 276 20.06 -18.79 18.68
C LYS A 276 19.82 -17.58 19.59
N ASN A 277 20.50 -16.47 19.28
CA ASN A 277 20.35 -15.23 20.04
C ASN A 277 19.07 -14.48 19.67
N ALA A 278 18.72 -14.47 18.40
CA ALA A 278 17.52 -13.80 17.91
C ALA A 278 16.23 -14.45 18.46
N ASP A 279 16.28 -15.73 18.78
CA ASP A 279 15.15 -16.49 19.34
C ASP A 279 14.94 -16.25 20.83
N LEU A 280 15.89 -15.61 21.53
CA LEU A 280 15.76 -15.32 22.97
C LEU A 280 14.79 -14.18 23.25
N VAL A 281 14.39 -13.44 22.24
CA VAL A 281 13.54 -12.24 22.39
C VAL A 281 12.08 -12.66 22.49
N GLU A 282 11.52 -12.54 23.67
CA GLU A 282 10.12 -12.88 23.94
C GLU A 282 9.17 -11.71 23.63
N ARG A 283 7.94 -12.06 23.31
CA ARG A 283 6.87 -11.08 23.16
C ARG A 283 6.33 -10.69 24.53
N ARG A 284 5.96 -9.41 24.67
CA ARG A 284 5.38 -8.87 25.91
C ARG A 284 4.16 -8.00 25.56
N PRO A 285 3.19 -7.87 26.47
CA PRO A 285 2.06 -6.97 26.26
C PRO A 285 2.54 -5.52 26.10
N VAL A 286 2.14 -4.87 25.02
CA VAL A 286 2.54 -3.50 24.66
C VAL A 286 1.27 -2.70 24.34
N PRO A 287 1.13 -1.45 24.80
CA PRO A 287 -0.07 -0.67 24.52
C PRO A 287 -0.26 -0.37 23.04
N LEU A 288 -1.52 -0.22 22.62
CA LEU A 288 -1.89 0.05 21.23
C LEU A 288 -1.29 1.36 20.70
N SER A 289 -0.88 2.29 21.58
CA SER A 289 -0.19 3.51 21.19
C SER A 289 1.17 3.27 20.48
N LYS A 290 1.70 2.04 20.58
CA LYS A 290 2.95 1.69 19.88
C LYS A 290 2.69 1.10 18.49
N LEU A 291 1.42 0.96 18.06
CA LEU A 291 1.11 0.47 16.71
C LEU A 291 1.37 1.56 15.67
N LYS A 292 1.95 1.15 14.56
CA LYS A 292 2.07 1.97 13.35
C LYS A 292 1.37 1.24 12.20
N LEU A 293 0.40 1.92 11.60
CA LEU A 293 -0.44 1.39 10.53
C LEU A 293 -0.02 2.00 9.19
N GLY A 294 0.39 1.17 8.24
CA GLY A 294 0.60 1.62 6.87
C GLY A 294 -0.61 1.29 6.01
N VAL A 295 -1.14 2.25 5.27
CA VAL A 295 -2.28 2.06 4.37
C VAL A 295 -1.91 2.47 2.95
N LYS A 296 -2.30 1.65 1.98
CA LYS A 296 -2.06 1.90 0.57
C LYS A 296 -3.15 1.26 -0.29
N CYS A 297 -3.20 1.65 -1.55
CA CYS A 297 -4.14 1.07 -2.52
C CYS A 297 -3.76 -0.38 -2.84
N GLY A 298 -4.78 -1.24 -2.96
CA GLY A 298 -4.67 -2.56 -3.57
C GLY A 298 -5.19 -2.48 -5.00
N GLY A 299 -6.22 -3.25 -5.32
CA GLY A 299 -6.94 -3.08 -6.58
C GLY A 299 -8.00 -1.99 -6.43
N SER A 300 -8.03 -1.04 -7.37
CA SER A 300 -9.07 -0.01 -7.38
C SER A 300 -10.35 -0.55 -8.04
N ASP A 301 -11.48 -0.38 -7.37
CA ASP A 301 -12.79 -0.66 -7.94
C ASP A 301 -13.78 0.40 -7.48
N GLY A 302 -14.94 0.48 -8.15
CA GLY A 302 -15.92 1.53 -7.91
C GLY A 302 -16.60 1.49 -6.54
N PHE A 303 -16.48 0.38 -5.79
CA PHE A 303 -17.03 0.27 -4.44
C PHE A 303 -16.00 0.46 -3.32
N SER A 304 -14.71 0.36 -3.59
CA SER A 304 -13.68 0.46 -2.54
C SER A 304 -13.76 1.80 -1.80
N GLY A 305 -14.03 2.89 -2.54
CA GLY A 305 -14.13 4.24 -1.95
C GLY A 305 -15.30 4.43 -0.99
N ILE A 306 -16.32 3.57 -1.07
CA ILE A 306 -17.52 3.67 -0.21
C ILE A 306 -17.63 2.52 0.80
N SER A 307 -16.71 1.57 0.77
CA SER A 307 -16.75 0.40 1.66
C SER A 307 -15.41 0.19 2.37
N ALA A 308 -14.45 -0.45 1.72
CA ALA A 308 -13.17 -0.83 2.34
C ALA A 308 -12.34 0.39 2.77
N ASN A 309 -12.26 1.43 1.93
CA ASN A 309 -11.40 2.57 2.21
C ASN A 309 -11.86 3.37 3.45
N PRO A 310 -13.14 3.75 3.58
CA PRO A 310 -13.59 4.41 4.82
C PRO A 310 -13.50 3.51 6.04
N ALA A 311 -13.69 2.19 5.92
CA ALA A 311 -13.50 1.27 7.04
C ALA A 311 -12.04 1.23 7.51
N ILE A 312 -11.10 1.24 6.57
CA ILE A 312 -9.66 1.34 6.87
C ILE A 312 -9.36 2.70 7.53
N GLY A 313 -9.96 3.76 7.00
CA GLY A 313 -9.81 5.12 7.55
C GLY A 313 -10.31 5.23 8.98
N GLU A 314 -11.39 4.55 9.31
CA GLU A 314 -11.92 4.49 10.68
C GLU A 314 -10.93 3.79 11.62
N VAL A 315 -10.22 2.76 11.15
CA VAL A 315 -9.14 2.11 11.91
C VAL A 315 -7.96 3.07 12.06
N SER A 316 -7.59 3.78 10.98
CA SER A 316 -6.53 4.79 11.01
C SER A 316 -6.80 5.85 12.09
N ASP A 317 -8.02 6.40 12.09
CA ASP A 317 -8.42 7.41 13.08
C ASP A 317 -8.33 6.89 14.52
N ARG A 318 -8.76 5.63 14.75
CA ARG A 318 -8.66 5.02 16.08
C ARG A 318 -7.22 4.80 16.51
N VAL A 319 -6.35 4.35 15.60
CA VAL A 319 -4.92 4.16 15.91
C VAL A 319 -4.31 5.51 16.31
N VAL A 320 -4.58 6.56 15.54
CA VAL A 320 -4.09 7.91 15.85
C VAL A 320 -4.63 8.40 17.20
N THR A 321 -5.93 8.21 17.46
CA THR A 321 -6.54 8.63 18.73
C THR A 321 -5.94 7.89 19.93
N LEU A 322 -5.56 6.62 19.74
CA LEU A 322 -4.89 5.82 20.80
C LEU A 322 -3.41 6.22 20.99
N GLY A 323 -2.91 7.20 20.25
CA GLY A 323 -1.53 7.64 20.34
C GLY A 323 -0.56 6.91 19.42
N GLY A 324 -1.07 6.08 18.52
CA GLY A 324 -0.25 5.39 17.53
C GLY A 324 -0.06 6.20 16.24
N GLY A 325 0.64 5.63 15.29
CA GLY A 325 0.89 6.27 14.00
C GLY A 325 0.12 5.64 12.86
N SER A 326 -0.27 6.44 11.88
CA SER A 326 -0.84 5.94 10.62
C SER A 326 -0.15 6.61 9.44
N ALA A 327 0.15 5.87 8.39
CA ALA A 327 0.83 6.37 7.18
C ALA A 327 0.00 6.06 5.94
N LEU A 328 -0.40 7.09 5.21
CA LEU A 328 -1.11 6.95 3.94
C LEU A 328 -0.10 7.08 2.79
N ALA A 329 0.14 5.99 2.08
CA ALA A 329 1.09 5.92 0.96
C ALA A 329 0.34 5.86 -0.37
N GLU A 330 -0.33 6.97 -0.70
CA GLU A 330 -1.17 7.10 -1.90
C GLU A 330 -0.77 8.32 -2.71
N PHE A 331 0.44 8.81 -2.55
CA PHE A 331 0.81 10.19 -2.90
C PHE A 331 0.45 10.59 -4.34
N PRO A 332 0.85 9.85 -5.40
CA PRO A 332 0.43 10.25 -6.75
C PRO A 332 -1.09 10.10 -6.95
N GLU A 333 -1.74 9.22 -6.19
CA GLU A 333 -3.19 9.00 -6.24
C GLU A 333 -3.97 9.98 -5.35
N LEU A 334 -3.34 11.09 -4.91
CA LEU A 334 -4.02 12.20 -4.23
C LEU A 334 -4.21 13.40 -5.17
N CYS A 335 -3.87 13.25 -6.44
CA CYS A 335 -4.11 14.25 -7.49
C CYS A 335 -5.61 14.57 -7.56
N GLY A 336 -5.96 15.84 -7.51
CA GLY A 336 -7.35 16.30 -7.53
C GLY A 336 -7.98 16.49 -6.15
N VAL A 337 -7.29 16.07 -5.06
CA VAL A 337 -7.77 16.27 -3.68
C VAL A 337 -6.78 17.02 -2.81
N GLU A 338 -5.82 17.71 -3.42
CA GLU A 338 -4.76 18.44 -2.73
C GLU A 338 -5.31 19.43 -1.71
N ALA A 339 -6.32 20.21 -2.09
CA ALA A 339 -6.94 21.19 -1.19
C ALA A 339 -7.47 20.55 0.10
N ASN A 340 -8.08 19.35 -0.03
CA ASN A 340 -8.59 18.61 1.13
C ASN A 340 -7.43 18.11 2.01
N MET A 341 -6.37 17.58 1.42
CA MET A 341 -5.22 17.08 2.19
C MET A 341 -4.51 18.23 2.91
N ILE A 342 -4.27 19.32 2.20
CA ILE A 342 -3.57 20.50 2.74
C ILE A 342 -4.36 21.14 3.90
N SER A 343 -5.69 21.22 3.77
CA SER A 343 -6.52 21.80 4.84
C SER A 343 -6.39 21.02 6.16
N ARG A 344 -5.96 19.74 6.10
CA ARG A 344 -5.79 18.88 7.28
C ARG A 344 -4.38 18.93 7.87
N CYS A 345 -3.39 19.53 7.17
CA CYS A 345 -2.01 19.61 7.66
C CYS A 345 -1.92 20.55 8.85
N ILE A 346 -1.31 20.06 9.95
CA ILE A 346 -1.13 20.83 11.19
C ILE A 346 -0.10 21.94 10.98
N ARG A 347 1.00 21.62 10.29
CA ARG A 347 2.12 22.56 10.14
C ARG A 347 2.11 23.17 8.74
N LYS A 348 2.44 24.46 8.68
CA LYS A 348 2.52 25.20 7.42
C LYS A 348 3.58 24.60 6.46
N GLU A 349 4.68 24.13 7.04
CA GLU A 349 5.79 23.52 6.29
C GLU A 349 5.31 22.25 5.57
N ASP A 350 4.44 21.46 6.20
CA ASP A 350 3.88 20.24 5.59
C ASP A 350 2.94 20.58 4.43
N LYS A 351 2.20 21.70 4.51
CA LYS A 351 1.36 22.16 3.39
C LYS A 351 2.22 22.45 2.15
N ALA A 352 3.27 23.25 2.34
CA ALA A 352 4.19 23.61 1.26
C ALA A 352 4.91 22.37 0.71
N ARG A 353 5.37 21.51 1.62
CA ARG A 353 6.07 20.28 1.25
C ARG A 353 5.19 19.34 0.42
N PHE A 354 3.92 19.20 0.78
CA PHE A 354 2.98 18.37 0.02
C PHE A 354 2.91 18.86 -1.44
N LEU A 355 2.73 20.16 -1.64
CA LEU A 355 2.65 20.73 -3.00
C LEU A 355 3.95 20.58 -3.77
N GLU A 356 5.08 20.79 -3.10
CA GLU A 356 6.39 20.61 -3.74
C GLU A 356 6.56 19.17 -4.23
N LEU A 357 6.22 18.18 -3.40
CA LEU A 357 6.34 16.77 -3.77
C LEU A 357 5.39 16.41 -4.92
N MET A 358 4.15 16.94 -4.92
CA MET A 358 3.21 16.73 -6.02
C MET A 358 3.74 17.33 -7.33
N ARG A 359 4.26 18.57 -7.30
CA ARG A 359 4.84 19.22 -8.48
C ARG A 359 6.07 18.46 -9.01
N ARG A 360 6.90 17.95 -8.10
CA ARG A 360 8.07 17.16 -8.48
C ARG A 360 7.64 15.88 -9.19
N TYR A 361 6.59 15.23 -8.70
CA TYR A 361 6.03 14.02 -9.31
C TYR A 361 5.44 14.34 -10.70
N GLU A 362 4.65 15.42 -10.78
CA GLU A 362 4.06 15.88 -12.04
C GLU A 362 5.14 16.22 -13.09
N ALA A 363 6.19 16.91 -12.66
CA ALA A 363 7.31 17.26 -13.56
C ALA A 363 8.00 16.00 -14.11
N ALA A 364 8.15 14.97 -13.27
CA ALA A 364 8.73 13.70 -13.70
C ALA A 364 7.81 12.97 -14.71
N ALA A 365 6.50 12.99 -14.49
CA ALA A 365 5.52 12.43 -15.44
C ALA A 365 5.56 13.17 -16.78
N ASN A 366 5.54 14.50 -16.72
CA ASN A 366 5.57 15.35 -17.92
C ASN A 366 6.86 15.13 -18.73
N ALA A 367 7.99 14.91 -18.06
CA ALA A 367 9.26 14.60 -18.73
C ALA A 367 9.22 13.28 -19.52
N CYS A 368 8.29 12.39 -19.14
CA CYS A 368 8.06 11.12 -19.85
C CYS A 368 6.91 11.21 -20.85
N GLY A 369 6.38 12.41 -21.11
CA GLY A 369 5.26 12.61 -22.04
C GLY A 369 3.91 12.16 -21.50
N ALA A 370 3.77 12.10 -20.17
CA ALA A 370 2.55 11.65 -19.48
C ALA A 370 2.07 12.74 -18.51
N SER A 371 0.91 12.55 -17.92
CA SER A 371 0.38 13.44 -16.88
C SER A 371 0.04 12.63 -15.62
N ILE A 372 0.15 13.25 -14.48
CA ILE A 372 -0.30 12.66 -13.22
C ILE A 372 -1.82 12.37 -13.26
N SER A 373 -2.57 13.16 -14.06
CA SER A 373 -4.02 13.00 -14.24
C SER A 373 -4.43 11.99 -15.32
N ASP A 374 -3.47 11.30 -15.96
CA ASP A 374 -3.79 10.21 -16.92
C ASP A 374 -4.43 8.99 -16.25
N ASN A 375 -4.33 8.86 -14.96
CA ASN A 375 -5.12 7.94 -14.16
C ASN A 375 -6.58 8.48 -14.09
N PRO A 376 -7.66 7.68 -14.14
CA PRO A 376 -7.72 6.23 -13.99
C PRO A 376 -7.55 5.43 -15.29
N SER A 377 -7.20 4.16 -15.13
CA SER A 377 -7.05 3.23 -16.26
C SER A 377 -8.41 2.91 -16.91
N PRO A 378 -8.43 2.41 -18.17
CA PRO A 378 -9.69 2.00 -18.81
C PRO A 378 -10.54 1.04 -17.97
N GLY A 379 -9.93 0.10 -17.24
CA GLY A 379 -10.65 -0.80 -16.35
C GLY A 379 -11.29 -0.07 -15.17
N ASN A 380 -10.63 0.94 -14.63
CA ASN A 380 -11.20 1.78 -13.55
C ASN A 380 -12.38 2.61 -14.08
N ILE A 381 -12.26 3.16 -15.30
CA ILE A 381 -13.32 3.94 -15.95
C ILE A 381 -14.55 3.05 -16.15
N HIS A 382 -14.36 1.85 -16.69
CA HIS A 382 -15.43 0.86 -16.87
C HIS A 382 -16.12 0.55 -15.54
N ASP A 383 -15.40 0.62 -14.44
CA ASP A 383 -15.89 0.35 -13.08
C ASP A 383 -16.43 1.62 -12.38
N GLY A 384 -16.65 2.70 -13.14
CA GLY A 384 -17.31 3.93 -12.68
C GLY A 384 -16.39 4.96 -12.03
N LEU A 385 -15.05 4.79 -12.11
CA LEU A 385 -14.08 5.79 -11.65
C LEU A 385 -13.73 6.70 -12.85
N ILE A 386 -14.58 7.69 -13.09
CA ILE A 386 -14.59 8.46 -14.34
C ILE A 386 -13.43 9.46 -14.41
N THR A 387 -13.11 10.09 -13.27
CA THR A 387 -12.02 11.07 -13.21
C THR A 387 -11.00 10.63 -12.17
N ASP A 388 -9.77 11.13 -12.32
CA ASP A 388 -8.71 10.94 -11.34
C ASP A 388 -9.16 11.42 -9.96
N ALA A 389 -9.79 12.61 -9.88
CA ALA A 389 -10.27 13.16 -8.60
C ALA A 389 -11.31 12.25 -7.92
N ILE A 390 -12.18 11.55 -8.67
CA ILE A 390 -13.13 10.57 -8.09
C ILE A 390 -12.33 9.41 -7.46
N LYS A 391 -11.32 8.90 -8.16
CA LYS A 391 -10.48 7.81 -7.68
C LYS A 391 -9.70 8.26 -6.44
N SER A 392 -9.09 9.45 -6.50
CA SER A 392 -8.26 10.03 -5.45
C SER A 392 -9.06 10.34 -4.18
N ALA A 393 -10.27 10.90 -4.33
CA ALA A 393 -11.15 11.18 -3.18
C ALA A 393 -11.51 9.88 -2.44
N GLY A 394 -11.77 8.80 -3.19
CA GLY A 394 -11.98 7.47 -2.61
C GLY A 394 -10.74 6.90 -1.94
N ALA A 395 -9.56 7.07 -2.56
CA ALA A 395 -8.29 6.58 -2.02
C ALA A 395 -7.92 7.30 -0.71
N ALA A 396 -8.11 8.62 -0.66
CA ALA A 396 -7.82 9.45 0.51
C ALA A 396 -8.57 8.99 1.77
N LYS A 397 -9.77 8.37 1.61
CA LYS A 397 -10.56 7.88 2.75
C LYS A 397 -9.81 6.83 3.59
N LYS A 398 -8.81 6.13 3.02
CA LYS A 398 -7.98 5.16 3.77
C LYS A 398 -7.21 5.83 4.92
N GLY A 399 -6.84 7.11 4.77
CA GLY A 399 -6.14 7.86 5.82
C GLY A 399 -7.04 8.35 6.95
N GLY A 400 -8.35 8.11 6.86
CA GLY A 400 -9.28 8.62 7.86
C GLY A 400 -9.46 10.12 7.77
N LYS A 401 -9.82 10.73 8.90
CA LYS A 401 -10.11 12.16 9.02
C LYS A 401 -9.15 12.87 9.99
N ALA A 402 -8.21 12.16 10.62
CA ALA A 402 -7.28 12.77 11.57
C ALA A 402 -6.47 13.91 10.92
N PRO A 403 -6.07 14.94 11.69
CA PRO A 403 -5.14 15.94 11.19
C PRO A 403 -3.82 15.31 10.74
N ILE A 404 -3.24 15.86 9.68
CA ILE A 404 -1.99 15.35 9.10
C ILE A 404 -0.82 15.98 9.87
N SER A 405 -0.07 15.12 10.57
CA SER A 405 1.02 15.53 11.45
C SER A 405 2.38 15.61 10.74
N ALA A 406 2.52 14.98 9.56
CA ALA A 406 3.77 15.03 8.80
C ALA A 406 3.51 14.69 7.33
N VAL A 407 4.31 15.27 6.45
CA VAL A 407 4.41 14.91 5.04
C VAL A 407 5.85 14.44 4.81
N LEU A 408 5.99 13.17 4.42
CA LEU A 408 7.28 12.47 4.36
C LEU A 408 7.66 12.17 2.91
N ASP A 409 8.93 12.34 2.59
CA ASP A 409 9.48 11.87 1.32
C ASP A 409 9.81 10.38 1.42
N TYR A 410 10.19 9.79 0.30
CA TYR A 410 10.43 8.35 0.17
C TYR A 410 11.54 7.90 1.13
N ALA A 411 11.26 6.85 1.91
CA ALA A 411 12.16 6.24 2.89
C ALA A 411 12.44 7.09 4.14
N GLU A 412 11.79 8.24 4.32
CA GLU A 412 11.93 8.99 5.57
C GLU A 412 11.27 8.27 6.75
N PRO A 413 11.84 8.38 7.95
CA PRO A 413 11.26 7.73 9.12
C PRO A 413 9.96 8.42 9.56
N MET A 414 8.97 7.59 9.88
CA MET A 414 7.67 8.04 10.34
C MET A 414 7.72 8.49 11.81
N PRO A 415 7.08 9.61 12.17
CA PRO A 415 6.91 9.97 13.58
C PRO A 415 6.23 8.86 14.40
N ASP A 416 6.39 8.91 15.71
CA ASP A 416 5.83 7.88 16.59
C ASP A 416 4.30 7.89 16.62
N ALA A 417 3.68 9.04 16.43
CA ALA A 417 2.23 9.19 16.52
C ALA A 417 1.69 10.12 15.42
N GLY A 418 0.40 10.00 15.16
CA GLY A 418 -0.31 10.87 14.23
C GLY A 418 -0.45 10.29 12.83
N LEU A 419 -1.13 11.03 11.95
CA LEU A 419 -1.30 10.65 10.55
C LEU A 419 -0.21 11.29 9.70
N SER A 420 0.52 10.47 8.95
CA SER A 420 1.54 10.94 7.99
C SER A 420 1.10 10.65 6.56
N LEU A 421 1.37 11.57 5.64
CA LEU A 421 1.34 11.30 4.20
C LEU A 421 2.75 10.89 3.77
N VAL A 422 2.86 9.84 2.99
CA VAL A 422 4.17 9.33 2.54
C VAL A 422 4.24 9.41 1.02
N CYS A 423 5.15 10.21 0.51
CA CYS A 423 5.43 10.30 -0.92
C CYS A 423 6.07 8.99 -1.39
N THR A 424 5.45 8.33 -2.34
CA THR A 424 5.93 7.05 -2.87
C THR A 424 5.91 7.10 -4.40
N PRO A 425 6.82 6.38 -5.06
CA PRO A 425 6.71 6.19 -6.50
C PRO A 425 5.38 5.53 -6.87
N GLY A 426 4.96 5.68 -8.11
CA GLY A 426 3.61 5.40 -8.58
C GLY A 426 3.21 3.94 -8.81
N ASN A 427 3.89 2.96 -8.18
CA ASN A 427 3.46 1.57 -8.34
C ASN A 427 3.30 0.85 -7.00
N ASP A 428 2.47 -0.18 -6.99
CA ASP A 428 2.07 -0.92 -5.77
C ASP A 428 3.24 -1.50 -4.99
N VAL A 429 4.27 -1.97 -5.66
CA VAL A 429 5.46 -2.56 -5.01
C VAL A 429 6.23 -1.46 -4.27
N GLU A 430 6.42 -0.33 -4.90
CA GLU A 430 7.14 0.82 -4.33
C GLU A 430 6.35 1.52 -3.23
N HIS A 431 5.01 1.60 -3.36
CA HIS A 431 4.14 2.06 -2.27
C HIS A 431 4.34 1.19 -1.03
N GLY A 432 4.31 -0.14 -1.21
CA GLY A 432 4.54 -1.08 -0.13
C GLY A 432 5.94 -0.96 0.47
N THR A 433 6.93 -0.71 -0.37
CA THR A 433 8.33 -0.52 0.05
C THR A 433 8.48 0.77 0.87
N GLY A 434 7.89 1.85 0.42
CA GLY A 434 7.90 3.14 1.11
C GLY A 434 7.27 3.05 2.51
N LEU A 435 6.20 2.35 2.64
CA LEU A 435 5.56 2.11 3.94
C LEU A 435 6.42 1.31 4.93
N UNK A 436 7.24 0.60 4.38
CA UNK A 436 8.08 -0.20 5.22
C UNK A 436 9.06 0.66 5.99
N UNK A 437 9.29 1.71 5.46
CA UNK A 437 10.15 2.62 6.10
C UNK A 437 9.48 3.54 7.10
N UNK A 438 8.38 3.54 6.75
CA UNK A 438 7.60 4.34 7.52
C UNK A 438 6.82 3.62 8.55
N UNK A 439 6.42 2.68 8.14
CA UNK A 439 5.59 1.98 9.02
C UNK A 439 6.37 0.87 9.61
N ASP A 440 6.03 0.45 10.81
CA ASP A 440 6.49 -0.78 11.43
C ASP A 440 5.67 -1.94 10.85
N ARG A 441 6.08 -2.43 9.74
CA ARG A 441 5.29 -3.32 8.90
C ARG A 441 5.13 -4.72 9.50
N ALA A 442 3.92 -5.07 9.88
CA ALA A 442 3.56 -6.45 10.19
C ALA A 442 3.25 -7.22 8.91
N ARG A 443 4.25 -7.87 8.31
CA ARG A 443 3.99 -8.92 7.32
C ARG A 443 3.89 -10.25 8.05
N GLY A 444 2.67 -10.60 8.44
CA GLY A 444 2.40 -11.91 9.01
C GLY A 444 1.67 -12.81 8.02
N ARG A 445 2.21 -14.00 7.74
CA ARG A 445 1.39 -15.14 7.34
C ARG A 445 0.79 -15.70 8.62
N GLY A 446 -0.49 -15.78 8.66
CA GLY A 446 -1.13 -16.49 9.77
C GLY A 446 -2.29 -15.71 10.35
N ARG A 447 -3.31 -16.42 10.51
CA ARG A 447 -4.57 -16.01 11.13
C ARG A 447 -4.30 -15.34 12.47
N LYS A 448 -4.96 -14.23 12.64
CA LYS A 448 -5.26 -13.50 13.86
C LYS A 448 -4.44 -12.24 14.08
N ARG A 449 -5.19 -11.13 14.06
CA ARG A 449 -4.92 -9.86 14.71
C ARG A 449 -3.70 -9.09 14.17
N GLY A 450 -3.91 -8.50 13.06
CA GLY A 450 -2.98 -7.51 12.58
C GLY A 450 -3.73 -6.64 11.64
N VAL A 451 -3.53 -5.42 11.78
CA VAL A 451 -4.07 -4.42 10.90
C VAL A 451 -3.71 -4.78 9.46
N VAL A 452 -4.72 -4.79 8.65
CA VAL A 452 -4.66 -5.20 7.26
C VAL A 452 -3.85 -4.21 6.45
N LEU A 453 -2.60 -4.54 6.22
CA LEU A 453 -2.02 -4.21 4.94
C LEU A 453 -2.70 -5.14 3.95
N HIS A 454 -3.48 -4.61 3.02
CA HIS A 454 -3.98 -5.40 1.91
C HIS A 454 -2.79 -6.12 1.27
N ARG A 455 -2.79 -7.42 1.34
CA ARG A 455 -1.76 -8.26 0.74
C ARG A 455 -1.76 -8.05 -0.77
N LEU A 456 -0.59 -7.80 -1.31
CA LEU A 456 -0.35 -7.82 -2.76
C LEU A 456 -0.72 -9.17 -3.43
N GLY A 457 -1.18 -10.16 -2.67
CA GLY A 457 -1.60 -11.45 -3.20
C GLY A 457 -3.11 -11.68 -3.22
N ASP A 458 -3.90 -10.85 -2.53
CA ASP A 458 -5.34 -11.13 -2.39
C ASP A 458 -6.18 -10.55 -3.52
N ALA A 459 -5.66 -9.57 -4.26
CA ALA A 459 -6.32 -9.07 -5.46
C ALA A 459 -6.42 -10.15 -6.54
N HIS A 460 -5.38 -10.96 -6.67
CA HIS A 460 -5.41 -12.13 -7.59
C HIS A 460 -6.36 -13.24 -7.11
N ARG A 461 -6.50 -13.43 -5.80
CA ARG A 461 -7.41 -14.46 -5.27
C ARG A 461 -8.90 -14.10 -5.39
N LYS A 462 -9.22 -12.81 -5.27
CA LYS A 462 -10.63 -12.36 -5.40
C LYS A 462 -11.10 -12.38 -6.85
N SER A 463 -10.21 -12.09 -7.81
CA SER A 463 -10.57 -12.16 -9.23
C SER A 463 -10.80 -13.61 -9.68
N HIS A 464 -10.11 -14.60 -9.09
CA HIS A 464 -10.34 -16.01 -9.39
C HIS A 464 -11.63 -16.56 -8.73
N ARG A 465 -11.97 -16.13 -7.51
CA ARG A 465 -13.22 -16.56 -6.87
C ARG A 465 -14.48 -15.99 -7.54
N ALA A 466 -14.38 -14.78 -8.10
CA ALA A 466 -15.49 -14.19 -8.84
C ALA A 466 -15.69 -14.87 -10.19
N ARG A 467 -14.63 -15.45 -10.77
CA ARG A 467 -14.72 -16.21 -12.03
C ARG A 467 -15.26 -17.63 -11.83
N ASP A 468 -14.99 -18.24 -10.68
CA ASP A 468 -15.45 -19.61 -10.41
C ASP A 468 -16.95 -19.69 -10.08
N GLN A 469 -17.61 -18.56 -9.79
CA GLN A 469 -19.06 -18.53 -9.55
C GLN A 469 -19.87 -18.08 -10.79
N GLY A 470 -19.21 -17.78 -11.91
CA GLY A 470 -19.85 -17.34 -13.14
C GLY A 470 -19.59 -18.27 -14.35
N GLY A 471 -19.24 -19.52 -14.11
CA GLY A 471 -18.99 -20.47 -15.19
C GLY A 471 -20.23 -21.23 -15.56
N ASP A 472 -20.79 -20.91 -16.64
CA ASP A 472 -21.41 -21.71 -17.70
C ASP A 472 -22.36 -20.83 -18.49
N GLN A 473 -21.91 -20.37 -19.57
CA GLN A 473 -22.58 -20.18 -20.86
C GLN A 473 -21.81 -19.21 -21.76
N TYR A 474 -21.04 -19.78 -22.67
CA TYR A 474 -20.84 -19.24 -24.01
C TYR A 474 -20.00 -20.23 -24.80
N GLY A 475 -20.68 -21.14 -25.50
CA GLY A 475 -20.11 -21.90 -26.60
C GLY A 475 -20.36 -21.16 -27.90
N GLY A 476 -19.36 -21.00 -28.69
CA GLY A 476 -19.52 -20.41 -30.02
C GLY A 476 -18.17 -20.22 -30.69
N GLY A 477 -17.84 -21.12 -31.60
CA GLY A 477 -16.56 -21.15 -32.28
C GLY A 477 -16.36 -19.98 -33.25
N GLY A 478 -15.12 -19.59 -33.39
CA GLY A 478 -14.66 -18.69 -34.43
C GLY A 478 -13.16 -18.79 -34.54
N THR A 479 -12.71 -19.51 -35.55
CA THR A 479 -11.30 -19.57 -35.96
C THR A 479 -10.87 -18.20 -36.51
N ALA A 480 -9.86 -17.62 -35.93
CA ALA A 480 -9.17 -16.48 -36.52
C ALA A 480 -7.67 -16.75 -36.61
N GLN A 481 -7.16 -16.59 -37.78
CA GLN A 481 -5.78 -16.79 -38.18
C GLN A 481 -4.84 -15.77 -37.51
N ARG A 482 -3.66 -16.24 -37.15
CA ARG A 482 -2.52 -15.41 -36.73
C ARG A 482 -1.86 -14.76 -37.93
N PRO A 483 -1.41 -13.54 -37.84
CA PRO A 483 -0.34 -13.06 -38.72
C PRO A 483 0.99 -13.12 -37.99
N ASP A 484 1.96 -13.69 -38.66
CA ASP A 484 3.37 -13.67 -38.27
C ASP A 484 3.99 -12.30 -38.45
N ARG A 485 4.98 -12.03 -37.63
CA ARG A 485 6.18 -11.20 -37.83
C ARG A 485 6.41 -10.02 -36.93
N PHE A 486 7.57 -10.16 -36.39
CA PHE A 486 8.58 -9.32 -35.74
C PHE A 486 8.48 -9.20 -34.25
#